data_94e1a1b3835931055ecb051fab3b5606
#
_entry.id   94e1a1b3835931055ecb051fab3b5606
#
_cell.length_a   1.000
_cell.length_b   1.000
_cell.length_c   1.000
_cell.angle_alpha   90.00
_cell.angle_beta   90.00
_cell.angle_gamma   90.00
#
_symmetry.space_group_name_H-M   'P 1'
#
loop_
_entity.id
_entity.type
_entity.pdbx_description
1 polymer ?
#
loop_
_entity_poly.entity_id
_entity_poly.type
_entity_poly.pdbx_seq_one_letter_code
_entity_poly.pdbx_strand_id
1 'polypeptide(L)'
;MDQRRTVLLADASEEFRSLLREEIEKTGEFSVDIARDGNEVLKKVEERTPDLLVMDAMLAGLDGISVLRQLQKQENGPMTILTSGFVSGRMLMEASELGVAYFLPKPFETENLLDKMRGLFLQAPKETLPSLKTRVTSVIHEIGVPAHIK
;
A
#
# COMPACT_ATOMS: atom_id res chain seq x y z
N MET A 1 -16.50 8.18 -17.61
CA MET A 1 -15.98 8.30 -16.24
C MET A 1 -14.99 7.18 -15.99
N ASP A 2 -13.86 7.53 -15.43
CA ASP A 2 -12.81 6.56 -15.19
C ASP A 2 -13.15 5.72 -13.97
N GLN A 3 -13.30 4.43 -14.16
CA GLN A 3 -13.65 3.53 -13.06
C GLN A 3 -12.46 2.75 -12.53
N ARG A 4 -11.29 3.04 -13.06
CA ARG A 4 -10.10 2.38 -12.58
C ARG A 4 -9.78 2.84 -11.16
N ARG A 5 -9.17 1.96 -10.40
CA ARG A 5 -8.68 2.32 -9.08
C ARG A 5 -7.45 3.21 -9.22
N THR A 6 -7.34 4.18 -8.32
CA THR A 6 -6.23 5.12 -8.40
C THR A 6 -5.10 4.66 -7.49
N VAL A 7 -3.89 4.71 -8.00
CA VAL A 7 -2.69 4.28 -7.29
C VAL A 7 -1.69 5.43 -7.32
N LEU A 8 -1.13 5.74 -6.17
CA LEU A 8 0.00 6.66 -6.10
C LEU A 8 1.25 5.84 -5.88
N LEU A 9 2.20 5.93 -6.80
CA LEU A 9 3.43 5.16 -6.76
C LEU A 9 4.57 6.08 -6.37
N ALA A 10 5.19 5.80 -5.23
CA ALA A 10 6.26 6.66 -4.71
C ALA A 10 7.56 5.89 -4.64
N ASP A 11 8.57 6.37 -5.37
CA ASP A 11 9.88 5.75 -5.40
C ASP A 11 10.87 6.79 -5.86
N ALA A 12 12.09 6.73 -5.33
CA ALA A 12 13.12 7.70 -5.68
C ALA A 12 13.66 7.48 -7.09
N SER A 13 13.56 6.27 -7.62
CA SER A 13 14.11 5.96 -8.93
C SER A 13 13.12 6.29 -10.02
N GLU A 14 13.48 7.21 -10.87
CA GLU A 14 12.62 7.58 -12.00
C GLU A 14 12.43 6.41 -12.95
N GLU A 15 13.49 5.68 -13.18
CA GLU A 15 13.45 4.54 -14.09
C GLU A 15 12.49 3.48 -13.57
N PHE A 16 12.60 3.17 -12.29
CA PHE A 16 11.74 2.18 -11.67
C PHE A 16 10.27 2.63 -11.68
N ARG A 17 10.03 3.92 -11.37
CA ARG A 17 8.67 4.44 -11.39
C ARG A 17 8.04 4.34 -12.77
N SER A 18 8.80 4.73 -13.79
CA SER A 18 8.25 4.74 -15.14
C SER A 18 7.92 3.35 -15.62
N LEU A 19 8.83 2.40 -15.38
CA LEU A 19 8.61 1.04 -15.80
C LEU A 19 7.41 0.42 -15.08
N LEU A 20 7.37 0.59 -13.78
CA LEU A 20 6.32 -0.02 -12.99
C LEU A 20 4.96 0.60 -13.32
N ARG A 21 4.95 1.92 -13.49
CA ARG A 21 3.71 2.58 -13.89
C ARG A 21 3.17 2.04 -15.20
N GLU A 22 4.07 1.90 -16.16
CA GLU A 22 3.67 1.40 -17.47
C GLU A 22 3.07 0.01 -17.38
N GLU A 23 3.72 -0.86 -16.62
CA GLU A 23 3.24 -2.22 -16.50
C GLU A 23 1.93 -2.32 -15.74
N ILE A 24 1.76 -1.50 -14.72
CA ILE A 24 0.51 -1.51 -13.97
C ILE A 24 -0.63 -0.97 -14.82
N GLU A 25 -0.40 0.14 -15.52
CA GLU A 25 -1.47 0.74 -16.31
C GLU A 25 -1.84 -0.12 -17.52
N LYS A 26 -0.92 -0.94 -17.98
CA LYS A 26 -1.17 -1.81 -19.12
C LYS A 26 -2.29 -2.80 -18.83
N THR A 27 -2.51 -3.14 -17.57
CA THR A 27 -3.59 -4.06 -17.22
C THR A 27 -4.97 -3.47 -17.44
N GLY A 28 -5.07 -2.14 -17.52
CA GLY A 28 -6.36 -1.48 -17.66
C GLY A 28 -7.15 -1.38 -16.37
N GLU A 29 -6.62 -1.91 -15.27
CA GLU A 29 -7.33 -1.92 -14.00
C GLU A 29 -7.04 -0.70 -13.13
N PHE A 30 -5.90 -0.07 -13.33
CA PHE A 30 -5.42 0.98 -12.43
C PHE A 30 -4.98 2.22 -13.19
N SER A 31 -5.18 3.36 -12.55
CA SER A 31 -4.65 4.63 -13.02
C SER A 31 -3.57 5.05 -12.04
N VAL A 32 -2.35 5.28 -12.52
CA VAL A 32 -1.19 5.48 -11.66
C VAL A 32 -0.68 6.90 -11.74
N ASP A 33 -0.58 7.56 -10.59
CA ASP A 33 0.15 8.82 -10.46
C ASP A 33 1.45 8.51 -9.74
N ILE A 34 2.43 9.40 -9.83
CA ILE A 34 3.74 9.15 -9.24
C ILE A 34 4.12 10.24 -8.25
N ALA A 35 4.99 9.88 -7.31
CA ALA A 35 5.61 10.82 -6.40
C ALA A 35 7.09 10.45 -6.28
N ARG A 36 7.95 11.45 -6.22
CA ARG A 36 9.39 11.24 -6.21
C ARG A 36 9.97 11.20 -4.80
N ASP A 37 9.29 11.81 -3.85
CA ASP A 37 9.80 11.86 -2.48
C ASP A 37 8.63 11.92 -1.52
N GLY A 38 8.94 11.88 -0.22
CA GLY A 38 7.91 11.80 0.80
C GLY A 38 7.04 13.03 0.89
N ASN A 39 7.62 14.18 0.65
CA ASN A 39 6.83 15.43 0.72
C ASN A 39 5.82 15.48 -0.42
N GLU A 40 6.22 14.99 -1.58
CA GLU A 40 5.29 14.95 -2.71
C GLU A 40 4.16 13.96 -2.45
N VAL A 41 4.46 12.86 -1.76
CA VAL A 41 3.41 11.92 -1.39
C VAL A 41 2.35 12.63 -0.53
N LEU A 42 2.79 13.32 0.50
CA LEU A 42 1.84 13.99 1.39
C LEU A 42 1.02 15.03 0.65
N LYS A 43 1.67 15.77 -0.23
CA LYS A 43 0.96 16.79 -0.98
C LYS A 43 -0.11 16.18 -1.87
N LYS A 44 0.23 15.11 -2.57
CA LYS A 44 -0.72 14.51 -3.50
C LYS A 44 -1.86 13.81 -2.78
N VAL A 45 -1.58 13.18 -1.64
CA VAL A 45 -2.65 12.58 -0.85
C VAL A 45 -3.61 13.63 -0.35
N GLU A 46 -3.08 14.79 0.04
CA GLU A 46 -3.93 15.87 0.50
C GLU A 46 -4.81 16.40 -0.62
N GLU A 47 -4.25 16.52 -1.81
CA GLU A 47 -5.01 17.00 -2.95
C GLU A 47 -6.09 16.02 -3.37
N ARG A 48 -5.77 14.74 -3.35
CA ARG A 48 -6.68 13.70 -3.78
C ARG A 48 -6.20 12.37 -3.25
N THR A 49 -6.90 11.81 -2.28
CA THR A 49 -6.51 10.55 -1.67
C THR A 49 -6.64 9.41 -2.67
N PRO A 50 -5.55 8.70 -2.96
CA PRO A 50 -5.64 7.56 -3.87
C PRO A 50 -6.29 6.36 -3.19
N ASP A 51 -6.73 5.41 -3.99
CA ASP A 51 -7.25 4.17 -3.44
C ASP A 51 -6.14 3.36 -2.81
N LEU A 52 -4.93 3.46 -3.35
CA LEU A 52 -3.79 2.69 -2.87
C LEU A 52 -2.51 3.51 -3.02
N LEU A 53 -1.68 3.45 -2.00
CA LEU A 53 -0.35 4.03 -2.03
C LEU A 53 0.66 2.90 -2.06
N VAL A 54 1.51 2.87 -3.09
CA VAL A 54 2.64 1.93 -3.17
C VAL A 54 3.90 2.78 -2.98
N MET A 55 4.60 2.57 -1.88
CA MET A 55 5.63 3.52 -1.48
C MET A 55 6.87 2.81 -0.97
N ASP A 56 8.02 3.26 -1.46
CA ASP A 56 9.30 2.78 -0.96
C ASP A 56 9.57 3.39 0.41
N ALA A 57 10.08 2.57 1.32
CA ALA A 57 10.45 3.06 2.64
C ALA A 57 11.60 4.05 2.60
N MET A 58 12.44 3.95 1.56
CA MET A 58 13.63 4.79 1.43
C MET A 58 13.40 5.90 0.43
N LEU A 59 12.74 6.96 0.88
CA LEU A 59 12.49 8.12 0.04
C LEU A 59 13.34 9.29 0.50
N ALA A 60 13.68 10.16 -0.45
CA ALA A 60 14.39 11.38 -0.12
C ALA A 60 13.45 12.36 0.59
N GLY A 61 14.06 13.27 1.32
CA GLY A 61 13.30 14.28 2.04
C GLY A 61 12.65 13.69 3.27
N LEU A 62 11.48 13.14 3.10
CA LEU A 62 10.75 12.50 4.19
C LEU A 62 10.60 11.04 3.83
N ASP A 63 11.17 10.15 4.64
CA ASP A 63 11.15 8.73 4.32
C ASP A 63 9.75 8.13 4.46
N GLY A 64 9.60 6.89 3.95
CA GLY A 64 8.29 6.27 3.88
C GLY A 64 7.65 6.02 5.23
N ILE A 65 8.45 5.67 6.24
CA ILE A 65 7.91 5.44 7.58
C ILE A 65 7.37 6.76 8.15
N SER A 66 8.10 7.84 7.93
CA SER A 66 7.65 9.15 8.40
C SER A 66 6.38 9.58 7.68
N VAL A 67 6.29 9.28 6.39
CA VAL A 67 5.07 9.56 5.64
C VAL A 67 3.91 8.78 6.25
N LEU A 68 4.13 7.51 6.56
CA LEU A 68 3.08 6.69 7.17
C LEU A 68 2.59 7.29 8.49
N ARG A 69 3.51 7.78 9.31
CA ARG A 69 3.11 8.41 10.56
C ARG A 69 2.21 9.60 10.32
N GLN A 70 2.55 10.41 9.32
CA GLN A 70 1.71 11.55 8.99
C GLN A 70 0.33 11.12 8.50
N LEU A 71 0.30 10.10 7.65
CA LEU A 71 -0.96 9.63 7.10
C LEU A 71 -1.85 8.98 8.15
N GLN A 72 -1.25 8.37 9.16
CA GLN A 72 -2.00 7.78 10.27
C GLN A 72 -2.86 8.79 11.00
N LYS A 73 -2.47 10.04 10.96
CA LYS A 73 -3.23 11.08 11.64
C LYS A 73 -4.51 11.44 10.90
N GLN A 74 -4.67 10.93 9.70
CA GLN A 74 -5.85 11.20 8.89
C GLN A 74 -6.82 10.04 9.01
N GLU A 75 -8.11 10.36 9.02
CA GLU A 75 -9.12 9.32 9.19
C GLU A 75 -9.27 8.45 7.95
N ASN A 76 -9.09 9.05 6.78
CA ASN A 76 -9.34 8.35 5.52
C ASN A 76 -8.10 8.28 4.67
N GLY A 77 -6.99 7.88 5.29
CA GLY A 77 -5.77 7.70 4.55
C GLY A 77 -5.87 6.50 3.60
N PRO A 78 -4.99 6.44 2.59
CA PRO A 78 -5.04 5.34 1.63
C PRO A 78 -4.51 4.05 2.23
N MET A 79 -4.98 2.92 1.69
CA MET A 79 -4.30 1.66 1.93
C MET A 79 -2.88 1.79 1.40
N THR A 80 -1.92 1.16 2.07
CA THR A 80 -0.53 1.33 1.69
C THR A 80 0.18 -0.01 1.58
N ILE A 81 0.88 -0.20 0.47
CA ILE A 81 1.88 -1.25 0.32
C ILE A 81 3.23 -0.57 0.43
N LEU A 82 4.03 -1.00 1.40
CA LEU A 82 5.36 -0.46 1.59
C LEU A 82 6.36 -1.38 0.93
N THR A 83 7.28 -0.83 0.14
CA THR A 83 8.33 -1.62 -0.50
C THR A 83 9.67 -1.20 0.06
N SER A 84 10.65 -2.10 0.01
CA SER A 84 11.99 -1.76 0.46
C SER A 84 12.99 -2.79 0.00
N GLY A 85 14.17 -2.32 -0.37
CA GLY A 85 15.30 -3.22 -0.65
C GLY A 85 16.04 -3.62 0.61
N PHE A 86 15.68 -3.01 1.72
CA PHE A 86 16.28 -3.33 3.01
C PHE A 86 15.18 -3.72 3.98
N VAL A 87 15.31 -4.90 4.58
CA VAL A 87 14.27 -5.41 5.48
C VAL A 87 14.89 -5.74 6.81
N SER A 88 14.31 -5.21 7.88
CA SER A 88 14.70 -5.57 9.23
C SER A 88 13.44 -5.86 10.03
N GLY A 89 13.60 -6.63 11.12
CA GLY A 89 12.47 -6.91 11.97
C GLY A 89 11.87 -5.65 12.56
N ARG A 90 12.75 -4.69 12.89
CA ARG A 90 12.27 -3.43 13.45
C ARG A 90 11.42 -2.65 12.46
N MET A 91 11.87 -2.60 11.21
CA MET A 91 11.10 -1.91 10.19
C MET A 91 9.76 -2.57 9.96
N LEU A 92 9.74 -3.91 9.93
CA LEU A 92 8.50 -4.64 9.73
C LEU A 92 7.52 -4.38 10.87
N MET A 93 8.02 -4.37 12.09
CA MET A 93 7.17 -4.09 13.24
C MET A 93 6.59 -2.69 13.18
N GLU A 94 7.44 -1.74 12.86
CA GLU A 94 7.01 -0.35 12.81
C GLU A 94 5.97 -0.13 11.71
N ALA A 95 6.22 -0.71 10.54
CA ALA A 95 5.26 -0.60 9.44
C ALA A 95 3.93 -1.23 9.80
N SER A 96 3.98 -2.37 10.48
CA SER A 96 2.77 -3.06 10.89
C SER A 96 1.98 -2.22 11.88
N GLU A 97 2.67 -1.61 12.84
CA GLU A 97 2.00 -0.76 13.82
C GLU A 97 1.37 0.45 13.17
N LEU A 98 1.95 0.92 12.09
CA LEU A 98 1.42 2.08 11.38
C LEU A 98 0.33 1.70 10.39
N GLY A 99 -0.07 0.42 10.36
CA GLY A 99 -1.23 0.02 9.60
C GLY A 99 -0.98 -0.22 8.12
N VAL A 100 0.26 -0.52 7.75
CA VAL A 100 0.55 -0.83 6.35
C VAL A 100 -0.19 -2.13 5.98
N ALA A 101 -0.77 -2.14 4.78
CA ALA A 101 -1.57 -3.28 4.37
C ALA A 101 -0.69 -4.46 3.96
N TYR A 102 0.46 -4.17 3.38
CA TYR A 102 1.36 -5.22 2.95
C TYR A 102 2.77 -4.66 2.80
N PHE A 103 3.76 -5.48 3.11
CA PHE A 103 5.17 -5.12 2.95
C PHE A 103 5.76 -6.01 1.86
N LEU A 104 6.27 -5.40 0.79
CA LEU A 104 6.79 -6.14 -0.35
C LEU A 104 8.28 -5.87 -0.52
N PRO A 105 9.13 -6.86 -0.23
CA PRO A 105 10.58 -6.65 -0.37
C PRO A 105 10.99 -6.52 -1.83
N LYS A 106 11.99 -5.71 -2.08
CA LYS A 106 12.61 -5.61 -3.40
C LYS A 106 13.77 -6.57 -3.48
N PRO A 107 14.09 -7.09 -4.64
CA PRO A 107 13.35 -6.94 -5.89
C PRO A 107 12.11 -7.80 -5.91
N PHE A 108 11.11 -7.37 -6.67
CA PHE A 108 9.90 -8.18 -6.82
C PHE A 108 9.47 -8.16 -8.28
N GLU A 109 8.69 -9.16 -8.66
CA GLU A 109 8.08 -9.20 -9.98
C GLU A 109 6.83 -8.34 -9.98
N THR A 110 6.60 -7.65 -11.08
CA THR A 110 5.39 -6.83 -11.18
C THR A 110 4.13 -7.65 -10.95
N GLU A 111 4.12 -8.90 -11.42
CA GLU A 111 2.96 -9.77 -11.19
C GLU A 111 2.70 -9.99 -9.71
N ASN A 112 3.76 -10.11 -8.93
CA ASN A 112 3.59 -10.28 -7.49
C ASN A 112 2.92 -9.04 -6.88
N LEU A 113 3.36 -7.87 -7.29
CA LEU A 113 2.74 -6.63 -6.82
C LEU A 113 1.28 -6.56 -7.25
N LEU A 114 1.01 -6.87 -8.51
CA LEU A 114 -0.36 -6.83 -9.02
C LEU A 114 -1.27 -7.79 -8.26
N ASP A 115 -0.77 -8.98 -7.93
CA ASP A 115 -1.55 -9.92 -7.16
C ASP A 115 -1.92 -9.35 -5.80
N LYS A 116 -0.95 -8.69 -5.13
CA LYS A 116 -1.24 -8.09 -3.84
C LYS A 116 -2.24 -6.96 -3.95
N MET A 117 -2.09 -6.14 -4.98
CA MET A 117 -3.02 -5.04 -5.20
C MET A 117 -4.43 -5.55 -5.41
N ARG A 118 -4.58 -6.54 -6.28
CA ARG A 118 -5.90 -7.11 -6.53
C ARG A 118 -6.49 -7.74 -5.28
N GLY A 119 -5.65 -8.45 -4.54
CA GLY A 119 -6.11 -9.10 -3.32
C GLY A 119 -6.62 -8.11 -2.29
N LEU A 120 -5.95 -6.99 -2.15
CA LEU A 120 -6.37 -5.99 -1.19
C LEU A 120 -7.74 -5.41 -1.53
N PHE A 121 -7.98 -5.17 -2.80
CA PHE A 121 -9.27 -4.61 -3.19
C PHE A 121 -10.40 -5.63 -3.10
N LEU A 122 -10.09 -6.89 -3.30
CA LEU A 122 -11.09 -7.94 -3.15
C LEU A 122 -11.44 -8.19 -1.68
N GLN A 123 -10.45 -8.11 -0.81
CA GLN A 123 -10.65 -8.42 0.60
C GLN A 123 -11.23 -7.27 1.40
N ALA A 124 -11.18 -6.08 0.88
CA ALA A 124 -11.59 -4.89 1.62
C ALA A 124 -12.65 -4.12 0.88
N PRO A 125 -13.88 -4.63 0.82
CA PRO A 125 -14.97 -3.85 0.24
C PRO A 125 -15.11 -2.54 0.98
N LYS A 126 -15.63 -1.55 0.30
CA LYS A 126 -15.64 -0.19 0.84
C LYS A 126 -16.29 -0.10 2.20
N GLU A 127 -17.34 -0.82 2.41
CA GLU A 127 -18.10 -0.70 3.65
C GLU A 127 -17.49 -1.44 4.80
N THR A 128 -16.44 -2.23 4.59
CA THR A 128 -15.87 -3.03 5.66
C THR A 128 -14.44 -2.68 5.99
N LEU A 129 -13.93 -1.61 5.39
CA LEU A 129 -12.54 -1.24 5.60
C LEU A 129 -12.12 -1.05 7.04
N PRO A 130 -12.94 -0.42 7.88
CA PRO A 130 -12.49 -0.15 9.24
C PRO A 130 -12.20 -1.37 10.08
N SER A 131 -12.67 -2.50 9.68
CA SER A 131 -12.47 -3.69 10.50
C SER A 131 -11.36 -4.58 9.98
N LEU A 132 -10.45 -4.03 9.22
CA LEU A 132 -9.38 -4.84 8.66
C LEU A 132 -8.59 -5.57 9.73
N LYS A 133 -8.20 -4.88 10.79
CA LYS A 133 -7.46 -5.51 11.87
C LYS A 133 -8.28 -6.58 12.55
N THR A 134 -9.53 -6.29 12.77
CA THR A 134 -10.43 -7.25 13.39
C THR A 134 -10.59 -8.47 12.51
N ARG A 135 -10.68 -8.25 11.21
CA ARG A 135 -10.83 -9.36 10.29
C ARG A 135 -9.64 -10.29 10.32
N VAL A 136 -8.46 -9.75 10.42
CA VAL A 136 -7.28 -10.59 10.50
C VAL A 136 -7.34 -11.48 11.72
N THR A 137 -7.72 -10.91 12.83
CA THR A 137 -7.88 -11.69 14.05
C THR A 137 -8.91 -12.76 13.89
N SER A 138 -10.03 -12.40 13.27
CA SER A 138 -11.11 -13.36 13.08
C SER A 138 -10.69 -14.51 12.18
N VAL A 139 -9.98 -14.21 11.13
CA VAL A 139 -9.55 -15.24 10.21
C VAL A 139 -8.69 -16.27 10.90
N ILE A 140 -7.84 -15.85 11.80
CA ILE A 140 -7.02 -16.78 12.53
C ILE A 140 -7.87 -17.75 13.32
N HIS A 141 -8.93 -17.27 13.89
CA HIS A 141 -9.82 -18.13 14.65
C HIS A 141 -10.60 -19.08 13.77
N GLU A 142 -11.00 -18.59 12.61
CA GLU A 142 -11.83 -19.43 11.74
C GLU A 142 -11.11 -20.62 11.21
N ILE A 143 -9.88 -20.45 10.97
CA ILE A 143 -9.14 -21.55 10.40
C ILE A 143 -9.01 -22.66 11.41
N GLY A 144 -9.05 -22.32 12.56
CA GLY A 144 -9.06 -23.33 13.60
C GLY A 144 -10.42 -23.84 13.84
N VAL A 145 -10.60 -23.04 12.95
CA VAL A 145 -11.18 -23.02 13.39
C VAL A 145 -11.71 -22.97 13.49
N PRO A 146 -11.85 -22.88 13.21
CA PRO A 146 -12.51 -22.91 13.30
C PRO A 146 -12.94 -22.87 13.63
N ALA A 147 -12.85 -22.60 13.52
CA ALA A 147 -13.28 -22.56 13.81
C ALA A 147 -13.78 -22.40 14.05
N HIS A 148 -13.83 -22.43 13.84
CA HIS A 148 -14.28 -22.54 14.16
C HIS A 148 -14.49 -22.25 14.50
N ILE A 149 -14.31 -22.03 14.49
CA ILE A 149 -14.55 -21.83 14.76
C ILE A 149 -15.03 -21.47 15.09
N LYS A 150 -15.15 -21.17 15.02
CA LYS A 150 -15.59 -21.06 15.30
C LYS A 150 -15.90 -21.29 15.73
#